data_8636c18e4a7ff806952a6415ed69f368
#
_entry.id   8636c18e4a7ff806952a6415ed69f368
#
_cell.length_a   1.000
_cell.length_b   1.000
_cell.length_c   1.000
_cell.angle_alpha   90.00
_cell.angle_beta   90.00
_cell.angle_gamma   90.00
#
_symmetry.space_group_name_H-M   'P 1'
#
loop_
_entity.id
_entity.type
_entity.pdbx_description
1 polymer ?
#
loop_
_entity_poly.entity_id
_entity_poly.type
_entity_poly.pdbx_seq_one_letter_code
_entity_poly.pdbx_strand_id
1 'polypeptide(L)'
;MKVCKYCNKEIEGNHSIFANHIRWCDKNLTNGDKGVQNNKSVKIKNFETRFGKDKEFDIKCHKCSNIFKIIEPELKFPKKDKYYCSRSCANSRNHSSETKKLISEKNKLVWLDEDYANRVITNNTNKNKRFTSKGEEEIRNYFMTKFTNDEWTFGGGFKYEDYILTRDLYSKKLKVIFEYDGVWHFKDIHGQLDMKQKKDSKLEKWVIENGWRLIRLKEELYKSNKNLYLDLIEDAIYKSDKQIIKIY
;
A
#
# COMPACT_ATOMS: atom_id res chain seq x y z
N MET A 1 -30.50 -39.44 11.71
CA MET A 1 -30.15 -39.38 10.29
C MET A 1 -31.41 -39.34 9.44
N LYS A 2 -31.43 -38.57 8.39
CA LYS A 2 -32.53 -38.49 7.39
C LYS A 2 -31.95 -38.62 6.01
N VAL A 3 -32.62 -39.39 5.15
CA VAL A 3 -32.14 -39.64 3.76
C VAL A 3 -32.77 -38.64 2.81
N CYS A 4 -31.96 -38.01 1.98
CA CYS A 4 -32.45 -37.07 0.95
C CYS A 4 -33.16 -37.85 -0.19
N LYS A 5 -34.41 -37.56 -0.44
CA LYS A 5 -35.23 -38.17 -1.49
C LYS A 5 -34.75 -37.91 -2.92
N TYR A 6 -33.87 -36.93 -3.13
CA TYR A 6 -33.35 -36.57 -4.45
C TYR A 6 -31.98 -37.16 -4.76
N CYS A 7 -31.07 -37.21 -3.80
CA CYS A 7 -29.70 -37.70 -4.04
C CYS A 7 -29.36 -38.97 -3.22
N ASN A 8 -30.27 -39.46 -2.40
CA ASN A 8 -30.12 -40.61 -1.50
C ASN A 8 -28.96 -40.52 -0.48
N LYS A 9 -28.42 -39.30 -0.27
CA LYS A 9 -27.42 -39.09 0.80
C LYS A 9 -28.06 -39.06 2.16
N GLU A 10 -27.41 -39.68 3.12
CA GLU A 10 -27.75 -39.57 4.54
C GLU A 10 -27.23 -38.24 5.07
N ILE A 11 -28.11 -37.48 5.71
CA ILE A 11 -27.82 -36.14 6.26
C ILE A 11 -27.94 -36.25 7.78
N GLU A 12 -26.82 -35.99 8.42
CA GLU A 12 -26.75 -35.89 9.87
C GLU A 12 -27.06 -34.46 10.31
N GLY A 13 -27.76 -34.33 11.43
CA GLY A 13 -28.08 -33.02 12.02
C GLY A 13 -29.54 -32.80 12.30
N ASN A 14 -29.89 -31.57 12.65
CA ASN A 14 -31.25 -31.18 12.98
C ASN A 14 -32.14 -30.99 11.74
N HIS A 15 -33.44 -30.80 11.98
CA HIS A 15 -34.43 -30.59 10.91
C HIS A 15 -34.05 -29.48 9.94
N SER A 16 -33.42 -28.44 10.44
CA SER A 16 -33.03 -27.25 9.62
C SER A 16 -31.92 -27.59 8.60
N ILE A 17 -30.93 -28.39 8.99
CA ILE A 17 -29.85 -28.86 8.13
C ILE A 17 -30.41 -29.74 7.02
N PHE A 18 -31.29 -30.66 7.35
CA PHE A 18 -31.98 -31.50 6.39
C PHE A 18 -32.86 -30.72 5.42
N ALA A 19 -33.64 -29.77 5.93
CA ALA A 19 -34.48 -28.90 5.07
C ALA A 19 -33.65 -28.03 4.12
N ASN A 20 -32.52 -27.52 4.56
CA ASN A 20 -31.58 -26.79 3.71
C ASN A 20 -30.95 -27.69 2.65
N HIS A 21 -30.52 -28.91 3.02
CA HIS A 21 -30.00 -29.85 2.02
C HIS A 21 -31.08 -30.19 0.96
N ILE A 22 -32.32 -30.48 1.36
CA ILE A 22 -33.42 -30.76 0.41
C ILE A 22 -33.64 -29.58 -0.54
N ARG A 23 -33.57 -28.34 -0.03
CA ARG A 23 -33.75 -27.11 -0.82
C ARG A 23 -32.64 -26.89 -1.87
N TRP A 24 -31.41 -27.20 -1.52
CA TRP A 24 -30.22 -26.95 -2.34
C TRP A 24 -29.58 -28.21 -2.91
N CYS A 25 -30.30 -29.34 -2.87
CA CYS A 25 -29.79 -30.57 -3.43
C CYS A 25 -29.67 -30.48 -4.97
N ASP A 26 -28.50 -30.72 -5.50
CA ASP A 26 -28.21 -30.64 -6.95
C ASP A 26 -29.11 -31.50 -7.81
N LYS A 27 -29.65 -32.59 -7.24
CA LYS A 27 -30.62 -33.48 -7.90
C LYS A 27 -32.09 -33.05 -7.73
N ASN A 28 -32.33 -31.94 -6.99
CA ASN A 28 -33.69 -31.41 -6.83
C ASN A 28 -34.01 -30.39 -7.94
N LEU A 29 -34.38 -30.90 -9.09
CA LEU A 29 -34.67 -30.12 -10.28
C LEU A 29 -35.94 -29.22 -10.17
N THR A 30 -36.74 -29.38 -9.10
CA THR A 30 -38.04 -28.69 -9.02
C THR A 30 -38.03 -27.37 -8.25
N ASN A 31 -36.99 -27.06 -7.45
CA ASN A 31 -37.02 -25.93 -6.51
C ASN A 31 -35.90 -24.89 -6.64
N GLY A 32 -34.82 -25.19 -7.32
CA GLY A 32 -33.65 -24.25 -7.35
C GLY A 32 -33.93 -22.95 -8.10
N ASP A 33 -34.32 -23.06 -9.36
CA ASP A 33 -34.44 -21.89 -10.26
C ASP A 33 -35.74 -21.10 -10.10
N LYS A 34 -36.87 -21.75 -9.88
CA LYS A 34 -38.15 -21.07 -9.72
C LYS A 34 -38.24 -20.29 -8.41
N GLY A 35 -37.69 -20.78 -7.32
CA GLY A 35 -37.65 -20.09 -6.02
C GLY A 35 -36.77 -18.85 -5.99
N VAL A 36 -35.63 -18.89 -6.66
CA VAL A 36 -34.69 -17.76 -6.74
C VAL A 36 -35.20 -16.65 -7.64
N GLN A 37 -35.79 -16.99 -8.80
CA GLN A 37 -36.38 -15.99 -9.72
C GLN A 37 -37.65 -15.35 -9.12
N ASN A 38 -38.53 -16.12 -8.51
CA ASN A 38 -39.74 -15.57 -7.86
C ASN A 38 -39.39 -14.68 -6.65
N ASN A 39 -38.41 -15.05 -5.82
CA ASN A 39 -37.98 -14.22 -4.70
C ASN A 39 -37.32 -12.92 -5.14
N LYS A 40 -36.59 -12.94 -6.25
CA LYS A 40 -35.93 -11.74 -6.79
C LYS A 40 -36.94 -10.77 -7.39
N SER A 41 -37.89 -11.26 -8.19
CA SER A 41 -38.95 -10.44 -8.79
C SER A 41 -39.95 -9.89 -7.76
N VAL A 42 -40.29 -10.67 -6.74
CA VAL A 42 -41.15 -10.21 -5.62
C VAL A 42 -40.42 -9.18 -4.78
N LYS A 43 -39.14 -9.36 -4.48
CA LYS A 43 -38.32 -8.36 -3.77
C LYS A 43 -38.21 -7.04 -4.54
N ILE A 44 -37.99 -7.10 -5.84
CA ILE A 44 -37.93 -5.91 -6.71
C ILE A 44 -39.29 -5.19 -6.73
N LYS A 45 -40.39 -5.91 -6.96
CA LYS A 45 -41.73 -5.35 -6.95
C LYS A 45 -42.10 -4.68 -5.60
N ASN A 46 -41.83 -5.35 -4.49
CA ASN A 46 -42.06 -4.79 -3.15
C ASN A 46 -41.19 -3.57 -2.87
N PHE A 47 -39.94 -3.53 -3.40
CA PHE A 47 -39.07 -2.39 -3.26
C PHE A 47 -39.58 -1.20 -4.07
N GLU A 48 -39.95 -1.38 -5.34
CA GLU A 48 -40.50 -0.33 -6.21
C GLU A 48 -41.83 0.22 -5.67
N THR A 49 -42.71 -0.63 -5.12
CA THR A 49 -43.98 -0.20 -4.51
C THR A 49 -43.74 0.66 -3.27
N ARG A 50 -42.69 0.35 -2.49
CA ARG A 50 -42.41 1.05 -1.22
C ARG A 50 -41.60 2.33 -1.39
N PHE A 51 -40.68 2.36 -2.37
CA PHE A 51 -39.66 3.40 -2.51
C PHE A 51 -39.70 4.13 -3.85
N GLY A 52 -40.59 3.76 -4.75
CA GLY A 52 -40.61 4.24 -6.12
C GLY A 52 -39.56 3.58 -7.00
N LYS A 53 -39.57 3.94 -8.27
CA LYS A 53 -38.50 3.50 -9.22
C LYS A 53 -37.24 4.29 -9.00
N ASP A 54 -36.12 3.67 -9.35
CA ASP A 54 -34.84 4.35 -9.38
C ASP A 54 -34.86 5.47 -10.43
N LYS A 55 -34.47 6.67 -10.01
CA LYS A 55 -34.40 7.88 -10.82
C LYS A 55 -33.04 8.53 -10.70
N GLU A 56 -32.59 9.13 -11.77
CA GLU A 56 -31.36 9.91 -11.80
C GLU A 56 -31.60 11.32 -11.29
N PHE A 57 -30.73 11.80 -10.39
CA PHE A 57 -30.79 13.12 -9.81
C PHE A 57 -29.45 13.83 -9.98
N ASP A 58 -29.47 15.06 -10.44
CA ASP A 58 -28.31 15.96 -10.44
C ASP A 58 -28.15 16.59 -9.07
N ILE A 59 -26.99 16.36 -8.42
CA ILE A 59 -26.74 16.83 -7.06
C ILE A 59 -25.43 17.59 -7.00
N LYS A 60 -25.40 18.61 -6.15
CA LYS A 60 -24.18 19.35 -5.86
C LYS A 60 -23.37 18.67 -4.77
N CYS A 61 -22.09 18.41 -5.04
CA CYS A 61 -21.15 17.87 -4.07
C CYS A 61 -21.00 18.81 -2.87
N HIS A 62 -21.22 18.28 -1.66
CA HIS A 62 -21.12 19.08 -0.43
C HIS A 62 -19.72 19.65 -0.18
N LYS A 63 -18.67 19.06 -0.78
CA LYS A 63 -17.26 19.46 -0.59
C LYS A 63 -16.73 20.40 -1.67
N CYS A 64 -16.84 20.01 -2.94
CA CYS A 64 -16.22 20.74 -4.07
C CYS A 64 -17.24 21.51 -4.91
N SER A 65 -18.52 21.43 -4.57
CA SER A 65 -19.63 22.08 -5.27
C SER A 65 -19.87 21.63 -6.72
N ASN A 66 -19.11 20.68 -7.24
CA ASN A 66 -19.35 20.11 -8.57
C ASN A 66 -20.69 19.37 -8.62
N ILE A 67 -21.41 19.51 -9.73
CA ILE A 67 -22.64 18.77 -9.98
C ILE A 67 -22.26 17.37 -10.46
N PHE A 68 -22.92 16.35 -9.94
CA PHE A 68 -22.74 14.96 -10.34
C PHE A 68 -24.07 14.20 -10.24
N LYS A 69 -24.17 13.08 -10.94
CA LYS A 69 -25.37 12.28 -11.01
C LYS A 69 -25.38 11.16 -10.02
N ILE A 70 -26.51 10.92 -9.39
CA ILE A 70 -26.76 9.73 -8.55
C ILE A 70 -28.06 9.06 -8.99
N ILE A 71 -28.17 7.78 -8.70
CA ILE A 71 -29.37 7.00 -8.90
C ILE A 71 -29.89 6.57 -7.56
N GLU A 72 -31.08 7.04 -7.20
CA GLU A 72 -31.79 6.68 -5.94
C GLU A 72 -33.30 6.49 -6.21
N PRO A 73 -33.98 5.68 -5.38
CA PRO A 73 -35.44 5.55 -5.46
C PRO A 73 -36.14 6.90 -5.24
N GLU A 74 -37.06 7.26 -6.14
CA GLU A 74 -37.70 8.58 -6.19
C GLU A 74 -38.38 8.99 -4.86
N LEU A 75 -39.06 8.08 -4.22
CA LEU A 75 -39.75 8.34 -2.95
C LEU A 75 -38.83 8.38 -1.72
N LYS A 76 -37.55 8.05 -1.90
CA LYS A 76 -36.54 8.02 -0.84
C LYS A 76 -35.48 9.11 -0.98
N PHE A 77 -35.57 9.89 -2.06
CA PHE A 77 -34.64 11.00 -2.28
C PHE A 77 -35.05 12.26 -1.49
N PRO A 78 -34.13 12.95 -0.80
CA PRO A 78 -32.72 12.58 -0.61
C PRO A 78 -32.55 11.53 0.51
N LYS A 79 -31.75 10.49 0.24
CA LYS A 79 -31.46 9.41 1.20
C LYS A 79 -30.46 9.82 2.28
N LYS A 80 -29.70 10.87 2.01
CA LYS A 80 -28.62 11.39 2.89
C LYS A 80 -28.67 12.91 2.93
N ASP A 81 -28.24 13.47 4.03
CA ASP A 81 -28.12 14.93 4.17
C ASP A 81 -26.98 15.53 3.32
N LYS A 82 -25.96 14.72 3.03
CA LYS A 82 -24.74 15.14 2.31
C LYS A 82 -24.34 14.14 1.27
N TYR A 83 -24.13 14.61 0.06
CA TYR A 83 -23.66 13.83 -1.06
C TYR A 83 -22.30 14.32 -1.53
N TYR A 84 -21.44 13.39 -1.98
CA TYR A 84 -20.08 13.66 -2.42
C TYR A 84 -19.81 12.99 -3.76
N CYS A 85 -19.20 13.73 -4.69
CA CYS A 85 -18.93 13.26 -6.05
C CYS A 85 -17.88 12.14 -6.12
N SER A 86 -17.06 11.97 -5.07
CA SER A 86 -16.00 10.97 -5.02
C SER A 86 -15.67 10.57 -3.57
N ARG A 87 -14.98 9.44 -3.42
CA ARG A 87 -14.42 9.02 -2.13
C ARG A 87 -13.44 10.05 -1.55
N SER A 88 -12.68 10.72 -2.40
CA SER A 88 -11.77 11.80 -1.98
C SER A 88 -12.53 12.95 -1.34
N CYS A 89 -13.63 13.39 -1.95
CA CYS A 89 -14.49 14.43 -1.37
C CYS A 89 -15.15 13.98 -0.07
N ALA A 90 -15.63 12.73 0.00
CA ALA A 90 -16.27 12.18 1.20
C ALA A 90 -15.29 12.03 2.37
N ASN A 91 -14.06 11.64 2.10
CA ASN A 91 -13.03 11.39 3.11
C ASN A 91 -12.20 12.64 3.48
N SER A 92 -12.31 13.72 2.70
CA SER A 92 -11.57 14.94 3.00
C SER A 92 -12.13 15.63 4.25
N ARG A 93 -11.38 15.51 5.35
CA ARG A 93 -11.70 16.22 6.60
C ARG A 93 -10.99 17.56 6.59
N ASN A 94 -11.74 18.66 6.72
CA ASN A 94 -11.18 19.96 7.02
C ASN A 94 -11.02 20.05 8.54
N HIS A 95 -9.82 19.75 9.02
CA HIS A 95 -9.48 20.01 10.41
C HIS A 95 -9.14 21.49 10.60
N SER A 96 -9.55 22.08 11.72
CA SER A 96 -9.10 23.40 12.12
C SER A 96 -7.58 23.40 12.31
N SER A 97 -6.96 24.58 12.33
CA SER A 97 -5.52 24.72 12.59
C SER A 97 -5.11 24.10 13.92
N GLU A 98 -5.92 24.28 14.96
CA GLU A 98 -5.70 23.68 16.29
C GLU A 98 -5.77 22.16 16.24
N THR A 99 -6.79 21.59 15.55
CA THR A 99 -6.91 20.14 15.41
C THR A 99 -5.72 19.56 14.64
N LYS A 100 -5.25 20.24 13.58
CA LYS A 100 -4.03 19.82 12.83
C LYS A 100 -2.80 19.85 13.73
N LYS A 101 -2.65 20.87 14.58
CA LYS A 101 -1.55 20.97 15.53
C LYS A 101 -1.59 19.84 16.55
N LEU A 102 -2.75 19.56 17.16
CA LEU A 102 -2.93 18.46 18.11
C LEU A 102 -2.63 17.09 17.49
N ILE A 103 -3.08 16.86 16.25
CA ILE A 103 -2.78 15.61 15.51
C ILE A 103 -1.27 15.51 15.27
N SER A 104 -0.62 16.60 14.87
CA SER A 104 0.83 16.65 14.63
C SER A 104 1.62 16.33 15.90
N GLU A 105 1.25 16.95 17.02
CA GLU A 105 1.89 16.72 18.33
C GLU A 105 1.71 15.27 18.81
N LYS A 106 0.48 14.74 18.73
CA LYS A 106 0.22 13.32 19.06
C LYS A 106 1.04 12.37 18.19
N ASN A 107 1.10 12.64 16.88
CA ASN A 107 1.90 11.83 15.99
C ASN A 107 3.41 11.88 16.35
N LYS A 108 3.93 13.05 16.70
CA LYS A 108 5.32 13.18 17.15
C LYS A 108 5.58 12.31 18.38
N LEU A 109 4.69 12.34 19.39
CA LEU A 109 4.82 11.52 20.59
C LEU A 109 4.79 10.02 20.28
N VAL A 110 3.91 9.57 19.40
CA VAL A 110 3.84 8.16 18.98
C VAL A 110 5.12 7.72 18.26
N TRP A 111 5.76 8.62 17.49
CA TRP A 111 7.03 8.34 16.82
C TRP A 111 8.26 8.36 17.75
N LEU A 112 8.11 8.79 19.00
CA LEU A 112 9.15 8.65 20.03
C LEU A 112 9.21 7.22 20.61
N ASP A 113 8.15 6.45 20.46
CA ASP A 113 8.14 5.01 20.78
C ASP A 113 8.92 4.24 19.70
N GLU A 114 10.11 3.75 20.06
CA GLU A 114 11.01 3.04 19.14
C GLU A 114 10.38 1.75 18.60
N ASP A 115 9.62 1.01 19.41
CA ASP A 115 8.96 -0.22 18.99
C ASP A 115 7.86 0.07 17.95
N TYR A 116 7.09 1.13 18.17
CA TYR A 116 6.12 1.59 17.20
C TYR A 116 6.79 2.05 15.90
N ALA A 117 7.81 2.91 15.99
CA ALA A 117 8.54 3.40 14.83
C ALA A 117 9.12 2.25 14.00
N ASN A 118 9.79 1.29 14.64
CA ASN A 118 10.38 0.12 14.00
C ASN A 118 9.32 -0.77 13.34
N ARG A 119 8.17 -1.00 13.97
CA ARG A 119 7.06 -1.76 13.37
C ARG A 119 6.50 -1.07 12.13
N VAL A 120 6.27 0.24 12.19
CA VAL A 120 5.73 1.00 11.04
C VAL A 120 6.73 1.02 9.89
N ILE A 121 7.99 1.26 10.17
CA ILE A 121 9.07 1.27 9.17
C ILE A 121 9.17 -0.11 8.52
N THR A 122 9.24 -1.19 9.30
CA THR A 122 9.33 -2.57 8.80
C THR A 122 8.11 -2.94 7.93
N ASN A 123 6.90 -2.60 8.40
CA ASN A 123 5.68 -2.87 7.65
C ASN A 123 5.62 -2.11 6.32
N ASN A 124 6.04 -0.83 6.32
CA ASN A 124 6.07 -0.03 5.10
C ASN A 124 7.14 -0.53 4.12
N THR A 125 8.30 -0.92 4.60
CA THR A 125 9.36 -1.51 3.78
C THR A 125 8.89 -2.82 3.12
N ASN A 126 8.21 -3.68 3.88
CA ASN A 126 7.67 -4.93 3.36
C ASN A 126 6.52 -4.71 2.34
N LYS A 127 5.72 -3.66 2.50
CA LYS A 127 4.66 -3.30 1.55
C LYS A 127 5.22 -2.69 0.26
N ASN A 128 6.32 -1.93 0.35
CA ASN A 128 6.92 -1.23 -0.77
C ASN A 128 7.80 -2.12 -1.68
N LYS A 129 7.92 -3.42 -1.42
CA LYS A 129 8.54 -4.39 -2.34
C LYS A 129 7.97 -4.37 -3.77
N ARG A 130 6.81 -3.74 -3.98
CA ARG A 130 6.14 -3.61 -5.28
C ARG A 130 6.61 -2.42 -6.12
N PHE A 131 7.43 -1.53 -5.57
CA PHE A 131 7.83 -0.27 -6.21
C PHE A 131 9.33 -0.15 -6.46
N THR A 132 10.07 -1.25 -6.41
CA THR A 132 11.48 -1.27 -6.81
C THR A 132 11.60 -1.08 -8.31
N SER A 133 12.54 -0.24 -8.73
CA SER A 133 12.85 -0.10 -10.16
C SER A 133 13.50 -1.38 -10.68
N LYS A 134 13.41 -1.62 -11.99
CA LYS A 134 14.07 -2.77 -12.62
C LYS A 134 15.57 -2.78 -12.36
N GLY A 135 16.22 -1.60 -12.38
CA GLY A 135 17.65 -1.48 -12.10
C GLY A 135 18.01 -1.82 -10.65
N GLU A 136 17.17 -1.38 -9.71
CA GLU A 136 17.33 -1.71 -8.29
C GLU A 136 17.16 -3.22 -8.04
N GLU A 137 16.23 -3.88 -8.72
CA GLU A 137 16.03 -5.32 -8.64
C GLU A 137 17.22 -6.09 -9.22
N GLU A 138 17.77 -5.64 -10.35
CA GLU A 138 18.98 -6.22 -10.95
C GLU A 138 20.19 -6.12 -10.00
N ILE A 139 20.41 -4.97 -9.38
CA ILE A 139 21.49 -4.76 -8.40
C ILE A 139 21.27 -5.62 -7.16
N ARG A 140 20.04 -5.69 -6.67
CA ARG A 140 19.70 -6.57 -5.54
C ARG A 140 20.07 -8.02 -5.83
N ASN A 141 19.69 -8.54 -7.00
CA ASN A 141 20.03 -9.91 -7.41
C ASN A 141 21.54 -10.10 -7.52
N TYR A 142 22.27 -9.11 -8.04
CA TYR A 142 23.72 -9.14 -8.08
C TYR A 142 24.34 -9.25 -6.69
N PHE A 143 23.91 -8.41 -5.73
CA PHE A 143 24.39 -8.47 -4.35
C PHE A 143 24.10 -9.80 -3.67
N MET A 144 22.90 -10.37 -3.90
CA MET A 144 22.53 -11.69 -3.35
C MET A 144 23.35 -12.84 -3.91
N THR A 145 23.79 -12.75 -5.15
CA THR A 145 24.56 -13.83 -5.79
C THR A 145 26.07 -13.68 -5.61
N LYS A 146 26.56 -12.46 -5.64
CA LYS A 146 28.01 -12.17 -5.59
C LYS A 146 28.55 -12.05 -4.16
N PHE A 147 27.78 -11.44 -3.26
CA PHE A 147 28.22 -11.09 -1.90
C PHE A 147 27.44 -11.87 -0.84
N THR A 148 27.30 -13.17 -1.02
CA THR A 148 26.50 -14.07 -0.17
C THR A 148 26.96 -14.10 1.29
N ASN A 149 28.24 -13.86 1.57
CA ASN A 149 28.83 -13.93 2.91
C ASN A 149 28.68 -12.63 3.71
N ASP A 150 28.18 -11.54 3.11
CA ASP A 150 28.20 -10.21 3.71
C ASP A 150 26.87 -9.78 4.34
N GLU A 151 25.91 -10.69 4.41
CA GLU A 151 24.62 -10.52 5.10
C GLU A 151 23.86 -9.24 4.65
N TRP A 152 23.71 -9.08 3.33
CA TRP A 152 22.99 -7.95 2.77
C TRP A 152 21.50 -7.99 3.07
N THR A 153 20.97 -6.90 3.54
CA THR A 153 19.55 -6.69 3.80
C THR A 153 18.99 -5.64 2.85
N PHE A 154 17.80 -5.91 2.32
CA PHE A 154 17.13 -5.05 1.34
C PHE A 154 16.09 -4.18 2.00
N GLY A 155 16.12 -2.90 1.62
CA GLY A 155 15.21 -1.93 2.17
C GLY A 155 15.45 -1.68 3.64
N GLY A 156 14.49 -1.03 4.24
CA GLY A 156 14.54 -0.68 5.64
C GLY A 156 14.77 0.79 5.85
N GLY A 157 14.31 1.25 7.00
CA GLY A 157 14.48 2.61 7.42
C GLY A 157 14.79 2.67 8.91
N PHE A 158 15.24 3.82 9.34
CA PHE A 158 15.51 4.11 10.74
C PHE A 158 15.24 5.57 11.01
N LYS A 159 15.01 5.89 12.27
CA LYS A 159 14.80 7.26 12.69
C LYS A 159 16.16 7.92 12.98
N TYR A 160 16.38 9.11 12.43
CA TYR A 160 17.51 9.95 12.76
C TYR A 160 17.05 11.40 12.87
N GLU A 161 17.23 12.01 14.03
CA GLU A 161 16.64 13.30 14.38
C GLU A 161 15.10 13.29 14.10
N ASP A 162 14.59 14.26 13.33
CA ASP A 162 13.18 14.34 12.92
C ASP A 162 12.86 13.64 11.59
N TYR A 163 13.82 12.88 11.03
CA TYR A 163 13.70 12.24 9.74
C TYR A 163 13.60 10.73 9.86
N ILE A 164 12.80 10.14 8.97
CA ILE A 164 12.89 8.71 8.66
C ILE A 164 13.78 8.58 7.44
N LEU A 165 14.97 8.01 7.65
CA LEU A 165 15.92 7.71 6.61
C LEU A 165 15.66 6.29 6.11
N THR A 166 15.66 6.09 4.79
CA THR A 166 15.49 4.80 4.15
C THR A 166 16.79 4.37 3.49
N ARG A 167 16.97 3.08 3.29
CA ARG A 167 18.14 2.47 2.67
C ARG A 167 17.67 1.46 1.62
N ASP A 168 18.30 1.44 0.45
CA ASP A 168 17.99 0.45 -0.56
C ASP A 168 18.60 -0.91 -0.20
N LEU A 169 19.90 -0.94 0.12
CA LEU A 169 20.60 -2.11 0.60
C LEU A 169 21.55 -1.73 1.74
N TYR A 170 21.78 -2.64 2.67
CA TYR A 170 22.82 -2.45 3.69
C TYR A 170 23.35 -3.78 4.22
N SER A 171 24.60 -3.77 4.65
CA SER A 171 25.21 -4.84 5.41
C SER A 171 25.66 -4.32 6.79
N LYS A 172 25.13 -4.92 7.86
CA LYS A 172 25.57 -4.62 9.22
C LYS A 172 26.99 -5.14 9.48
N LYS A 173 27.34 -6.27 8.88
CA LYS A 173 28.62 -6.92 8.99
C LYS A 173 29.74 -6.02 8.45
N LEU A 174 29.54 -5.44 7.27
CA LEU A 174 30.51 -4.54 6.63
C LEU A 174 30.36 -3.08 7.08
N LYS A 175 29.25 -2.71 7.75
CA LYS A 175 28.83 -1.33 8.01
C LYS A 175 28.77 -0.51 6.71
N VAL A 176 28.15 -1.06 5.69
CA VAL A 176 28.00 -0.40 4.39
C VAL A 176 26.52 -0.23 4.08
N ILE A 177 26.16 0.95 3.57
CA ILE A 177 24.88 1.25 2.94
C ILE A 177 25.14 1.47 1.46
N PHE A 178 24.27 0.93 0.62
CA PHE A 178 24.26 1.17 -0.81
C PHE A 178 22.92 1.79 -1.21
N GLU A 179 22.98 2.88 -1.98
CA GLU A 179 21.82 3.60 -2.51
C GLU A 179 21.87 3.62 -4.04
N TYR A 180 20.73 3.34 -4.68
CA TYR A 180 20.56 3.41 -6.13
C TYR A 180 19.75 4.66 -6.49
N ASP A 181 20.47 5.73 -6.83
CA ASP A 181 19.90 7.04 -7.02
C ASP A 181 19.23 7.21 -8.39
N GLY A 182 17.92 7.09 -8.42
CA GLY A 182 17.10 7.38 -9.58
C GLY A 182 16.95 8.88 -9.86
N VAL A 183 16.20 9.19 -10.92
CA VAL A 183 15.97 10.57 -11.40
C VAL A 183 15.45 11.53 -10.32
N TRP A 184 14.73 11.03 -9.32
CA TRP A 184 14.15 11.80 -8.22
C TRP A 184 15.16 12.45 -7.27
N HIS A 185 16.42 12.01 -7.28
CA HIS A 185 17.51 12.60 -6.52
C HIS A 185 18.13 13.82 -7.21
N PHE A 186 17.85 14.00 -8.52
CA PHE A 186 18.52 15.00 -9.36
C PHE A 186 17.57 15.99 -10.03
N LYS A 187 16.29 15.65 -10.17
CA LYS A 187 15.28 16.50 -10.82
C LYS A 187 14.14 16.81 -9.86
N ASP A 188 13.70 18.06 -9.91
CA ASP A 188 12.51 18.44 -9.14
C ASP A 188 11.25 17.90 -9.81
N ILE A 189 10.73 16.81 -9.23
CA ILE A 189 9.48 16.22 -9.64
C ILE A 189 8.46 16.50 -8.54
N HIS A 190 7.47 17.28 -8.83
CA HIS A 190 6.42 17.70 -7.89
C HIS A 190 6.89 18.52 -6.69
N GLY A 191 7.95 19.34 -6.82
CA GLY A 191 8.45 20.20 -5.74
C GLY A 191 9.10 19.44 -4.57
N GLN A 192 9.62 18.23 -4.80
CA GLN A 192 10.14 17.37 -3.73
C GLN A 192 11.67 17.30 -3.65
N LEU A 193 12.39 17.91 -4.58
CA LEU A 193 13.84 17.82 -4.65
C LEU A 193 14.54 18.30 -3.37
N ASP A 194 14.15 19.47 -2.85
CA ASP A 194 14.74 20.05 -1.63
C ASP A 194 14.59 19.12 -0.42
N MET A 195 13.39 18.51 -0.24
CA MET A 195 13.17 17.55 0.83
C MET A 195 13.99 16.27 0.66
N LYS A 196 14.17 15.81 -0.57
CA LYS A 196 14.98 14.63 -0.88
C LYS A 196 16.45 14.90 -0.58
N GLN A 197 16.99 16.01 -1.05
CA GLN A 197 18.37 16.42 -0.79
C GLN A 197 18.66 16.61 0.70
N LYS A 198 17.70 17.16 1.47
CA LYS A 198 17.82 17.23 2.94
C LYS A 198 17.92 15.85 3.60
N LYS A 199 17.13 14.87 3.14
CA LYS A 199 17.22 13.49 3.63
C LYS A 199 18.54 12.85 3.27
N ASP A 200 19.00 13.04 2.05
CA ASP A 200 20.30 12.55 1.58
C ASP A 200 21.45 13.10 2.43
N SER A 201 21.46 14.42 2.69
CA SER A 201 22.45 15.05 3.57
C SER A 201 22.38 14.52 5.01
N LYS A 202 21.19 14.22 5.53
CA LYS A 202 21.04 13.62 6.86
C LYS A 202 21.55 12.18 6.89
N LEU A 203 21.35 11.39 5.82
CA LEU A 203 21.90 10.05 5.71
C LEU A 203 23.44 10.09 5.68
N GLU A 204 24.03 10.99 4.89
CA GLU A 204 25.48 11.20 4.83
C GLU A 204 26.05 11.56 6.20
N LYS A 205 25.41 12.49 6.92
CA LYS A 205 25.80 12.86 8.28
C LYS A 205 25.76 11.66 9.23
N TRP A 206 24.65 10.92 9.24
CA TRP A 206 24.48 9.74 10.09
C TRP A 206 25.56 8.68 9.82
N VAL A 207 25.88 8.45 8.54
CA VAL A 207 26.93 7.49 8.12
C VAL A 207 28.29 7.86 8.72
N ILE A 208 28.65 9.13 8.67
CA ILE A 208 29.92 9.64 9.23
C ILE A 208 29.94 9.47 10.76
N GLU A 209 28.89 9.90 11.45
CA GLU A 209 28.80 9.84 12.91
C GLU A 209 28.82 8.42 13.47
N ASN A 210 28.30 7.45 12.72
CA ASN A 210 28.19 6.05 13.18
C ASN A 210 29.29 5.13 12.63
N GLY A 211 30.27 5.67 11.90
CA GLY A 211 31.38 4.89 11.32
C GLY A 211 30.93 3.89 10.27
N TRP A 212 29.90 4.22 9.50
CA TRP A 212 29.44 3.46 8.35
C TRP A 212 30.07 4.01 7.08
N ARG A 213 29.89 3.28 5.97
CA ARG A 213 30.18 3.74 4.61
C ARG A 213 28.89 3.83 3.80
N LEU A 214 28.81 4.82 2.92
CA LEU A 214 27.71 5.03 1.99
C LEU A 214 28.26 5.01 0.57
N ILE A 215 27.73 4.11 -0.25
CA ILE A 215 28.01 4.02 -1.68
C ILE A 215 26.74 4.41 -2.41
N ARG A 216 26.82 5.42 -3.26
CA ARG A 216 25.70 5.91 -4.07
C ARG A 216 25.99 5.74 -5.54
N LEU A 217 25.08 5.12 -6.26
CA LEU A 217 25.18 4.88 -7.69
C LEU A 217 24.04 5.57 -8.44
N LYS A 218 24.38 6.43 -9.38
CA LYS A 218 23.40 7.06 -10.26
C LYS A 218 22.83 6.06 -11.27
N GLU A 219 21.52 5.93 -11.31
CA GLU A 219 20.79 5.00 -12.21
C GLU A 219 21.19 5.16 -13.68
N GLU A 220 21.34 6.41 -14.15
CA GLU A 220 21.68 6.73 -15.53
C GLU A 220 23.03 6.12 -15.96
N LEU A 221 24.04 6.20 -15.08
CA LEU A 221 25.35 5.63 -15.32
C LEU A 221 25.31 4.11 -15.32
N TYR A 222 24.64 3.49 -14.36
CA TYR A 222 24.47 2.04 -14.34
C TYR A 222 23.84 1.52 -15.63
N LYS A 223 22.83 2.20 -16.15
CA LYS A 223 22.20 1.83 -17.43
C LYS A 223 23.12 1.97 -18.64
N SER A 224 24.11 2.85 -18.59
CA SER A 224 25.04 3.08 -19.70
C SER A 224 26.08 1.96 -19.85
N ASN A 225 26.60 1.42 -18.73
CA ASN A 225 27.58 0.32 -18.74
C ASN A 225 27.53 -0.48 -17.43
N LYS A 226 26.62 -1.45 -17.36
CA LYS A 226 26.37 -2.24 -16.15
C LYS A 226 27.61 -2.89 -15.58
N ASN A 227 28.41 -3.56 -16.41
CA ASN A 227 29.57 -4.34 -15.95
C ASN A 227 30.61 -3.44 -15.29
N LEU A 228 30.94 -2.32 -15.92
CA LEU A 228 31.87 -1.35 -15.35
C LEU A 228 31.45 -0.89 -13.96
N TYR A 229 30.15 -0.57 -13.80
CA TYR A 229 29.67 -0.05 -12.54
C TYR A 229 29.50 -1.12 -11.45
N LEU A 230 29.29 -2.39 -11.83
CA LEU A 230 29.34 -3.52 -10.88
C LEU A 230 30.76 -3.72 -10.33
N ASP A 231 31.80 -3.63 -11.17
CA ASP A 231 33.19 -3.70 -10.72
C ASP A 231 33.54 -2.53 -9.80
N LEU A 232 33.10 -1.31 -10.13
CA LEU A 232 33.30 -0.13 -9.28
C LEU A 232 32.61 -0.25 -7.92
N ILE A 233 31.43 -0.87 -7.86
CA ILE A 233 30.73 -1.15 -6.60
C ILE A 233 31.55 -2.14 -5.76
N GLU A 234 32.03 -3.22 -6.35
CA GLU A 234 32.88 -4.22 -5.66
C GLU A 234 34.13 -3.56 -5.07
N ASP A 235 34.81 -2.72 -5.84
CA ASP A 235 35.96 -1.95 -5.37
C ASP A 235 35.60 -0.96 -4.25
N ALA A 236 34.46 -0.30 -4.36
CA ALA A 236 33.96 0.61 -3.32
C ALA A 236 33.63 -0.12 -2.01
N ILE A 237 33.13 -1.37 -2.09
CA ILE A 237 32.82 -2.19 -0.91
C ILE A 237 34.07 -2.66 -0.19
N TYR A 238 35.09 -3.13 -0.91
CA TYR A 238 36.20 -3.86 -0.30
C TYR A 238 37.53 -3.11 -0.27
N LYS A 239 37.76 -2.19 -1.22
CA LYS A 239 39.04 -1.54 -1.41
C LYS A 239 39.09 -0.06 -0.99
N SER A 240 37.91 0.56 -0.79
CA SER A 240 37.87 1.99 -0.45
C SER A 240 37.88 2.20 1.06
N ASP A 241 38.64 3.18 1.50
CA ASP A 241 38.66 3.73 2.86
C ASP A 241 37.73 4.94 3.05
N LYS A 242 37.17 5.48 1.95
CA LYS A 242 36.27 6.62 1.99
C LYS A 242 34.91 6.23 2.59
N GLN A 243 34.43 7.07 3.52
CA GLN A 243 33.10 6.86 4.12
C GLN A 243 31.96 7.17 3.16
N ILE A 244 32.12 8.12 2.24
CA ILE A 244 31.09 8.47 1.25
C ILE A 244 31.70 8.35 -0.14
N ILE A 245 31.11 7.51 -0.97
CA ILE A 245 31.51 7.24 -2.34
C ILE A 245 30.31 7.52 -3.23
N LYS A 246 30.45 8.50 -4.12
CA LYS A 246 29.42 8.86 -5.10
C LYS A 246 29.91 8.50 -6.49
N ILE A 247 29.22 7.57 -7.12
CA ILE A 247 29.44 7.12 -8.48
C ILE A 247 28.42 7.86 -9.36
N TYR A 248 28.79 9.09 -9.72
CA TYR A 248 27.93 10.02 -10.46
C TYR A 248 28.56 10.36 -11.82
#